data_167b51b89f4fd5b622dc6ebed2ab77c6
#
_entry.id   167b51b89f4fd5b622dc6ebed2ab77c6
#
_cell.length_a   1.000
_cell.length_b   1.000
_cell.length_c   1.000
_cell.angle_alpha   90.00
_cell.angle_beta   90.00
_cell.angle_gamma   90.00
#
_symmetry.space_group_name_H-M   'P 1'
#
loop_
_entity.id
_entity.type
_entity.pdbx_description
1 polymer ?
#
loop_
_entity_poly.entity_id
_entity_poly.type
_entity_poly.pdbx_seq_one_letter_code
_entity_poly.pdbx_strand_id
1 'polypeptide(L)'
;MAGAPLVFSQSSVFLLDLSTLDRKEAVVAADKIIGDGPFSVMHKQRTPTSGDKHDYMSQAPYFWPDSNSPSGLPYIRHDGVRNPEINQITDHAEMDRVARNSRALAIAFRLTRDETYAQRAAVLLRAWFLDPETHMNPNLRYAQAIPGVNDGRGIGIIESRGLTGVVDAVGLLAGSKSWTAADQNGVEKWFRDFLDWLQTSKNGRDESKAANNHGTFYDVQIVDFALFTGQRELATQALEAAKTKRIAAQIEPDGRQPRETDRTKGLSYSVMNLDGFMQLAQLGEHSSVDLWNFETPDGRGIRKALDWLVPFASGEEKWPYEQIEPFDRAGFVPLLRRAAVKYHDNRYHAVAVKLEK
;
A
#
# COMPACT_ATOMS: atom_id res chain seq x y z
N MET A 1 -11.41 40.62 -11.44
CA MET A 1 -11.23 40.08 -10.08
C MET A 1 -10.10 39.05 -10.15
N ALA A 2 -8.93 39.37 -9.63
CA ALA A 2 -7.78 38.47 -9.61
C ALA A 2 -8.09 37.38 -8.58
N GLY A 3 -8.17 36.12 -9.01
CA GLY A 3 -8.32 34.98 -8.13
C GLY A 3 -7.09 34.86 -7.21
N ALA A 4 -7.31 34.71 -5.92
CA ALA A 4 -6.26 34.44 -4.96
C ALA A 4 -5.46 33.20 -5.41
N PRO A 5 -4.13 33.17 -5.31
CA PRO A 5 -3.36 31.98 -5.61
C PRO A 5 -3.79 30.88 -4.66
N LEU A 6 -4.24 29.74 -5.20
CA LEU A 6 -4.45 28.52 -4.43
C LEU A 6 -3.10 28.16 -3.79
N VAL A 7 -2.99 28.36 -2.50
CA VAL A 7 -1.86 27.87 -1.69
C VAL A 7 -2.05 26.36 -1.62
N PHE A 8 -1.45 25.65 -2.57
CA PHE A 8 -1.29 24.20 -2.46
C PHE A 8 -0.44 23.95 -1.21
N SER A 9 -1.08 23.51 -0.16
CA SER A 9 -0.40 23.11 1.08
C SER A 9 0.60 22.01 0.74
N GLN A 10 1.86 22.14 1.16
CA GLN A 10 2.89 21.10 1.10
C GLN A 10 2.54 19.88 1.98
N SER A 11 1.31 19.81 2.47
CA SER A 11 0.81 18.91 3.51
C SER A 11 0.24 17.57 3.00
N SER A 12 0.42 17.21 1.72
CA SER A 12 -0.17 15.98 1.17
C SER A 12 0.86 14.88 0.86
N VAL A 13 2.05 14.94 1.45
CA VAL A 13 3.04 13.86 1.38
C VAL A 13 3.13 13.25 2.77
N PHE A 14 2.59 12.06 2.94
CA PHE A 14 2.37 11.50 4.27
C PHE A 14 3.32 10.34 4.62
N LEU A 15 3.64 9.50 3.64
CA LEU A 15 4.42 8.27 3.87
C LEU A 15 5.84 8.34 3.28
N LEU A 16 6.18 9.41 2.58
CA LEU A 16 7.51 9.61 2.03
C LEU A 16 8.34 10.55 2.91
N ASP A 17 9.48 10.08 3.38
CA ASP A 17 10.48 10.93 4.02
C ASP A 17 11.36 11.60 2.96
N LEU A 18 11.10 12.89 2.72
CA LEU A 18 11.85 13.68 1.72
C LEU A 18 13.31 13.84 2.06
N SER A 19 13.70 13.73 3.34
CA SER A 19 15.09 13.92 3.78
C SER A 19 15.99 12.74 3.40
N THR A 20 15.41 11.58 3.09
CA THR A 20 16.12 10.36 2.71
C THR A 20 16.37 10.23 1.21
N LEU A 21 15.83 11.16 0.41
CA LEU A 21 15.87 11.05 -1.05
C LEU A 21 17.22 11.53 -1.61
N ASP A 22 17.85 10.69 -2.42
CA ASP A 22 18.99 11.06 -3.25
C ASP A 22 18.52 11.52 -4.64
N ARG A 23 18.99 12.70 -5.07
CA ARG A 23 18.60 13.28 -6.36
C ARG A 23 19.08 12.45 -7.54
N LYS A 24 20.29 11.90 -7.49
CA LYS A 24 20.86 11.13 -8.60
C LYS A 24 20.13 9.80 -8.77
N GLU A 25 19.87 9.10 -7.67
CA GLU A 25 19.12 7.85 -7.67
C GLU A 25 17.69 8.06 -8.16
N ALA A 26 17.04 9.14 -7.72
CA ALA A 26 15.67 9.48 -8.16
C ALA A 26 15.59 9.73 -9.67
N VAL A 27 16.55 10.47 -10.23
CA VAL A 27 16.62 10.73 -11.68
C VAL A 27 16.85 9.43 -12.44
N VAL A 28 17.82 8.60 -12.03
CA VAL A 28 18.09 7.31 -12.67
C VAL A 28 16.87 6.39 -12.63
N ALA A 29 16.13 6.38 -11.53
CA ALA A 29 14.90 5.59 -11.40
C ALA A 29 13.79 6.11 -12.33
N ALA A 30 13.60 7.42 -12.40
CA ALA A 30 12.58 8.06 -13.23
C ALA A 30 12.88 7.89 -14.74
N ASP A 31 14.14 8.05 -15.16
CA ASP A 31 14.55 7.89 -16.56
C ASP A 31 14.28 6.50 -17.11
N LYS A 32 14.41 5.47 -16.27
CA LYS A 32 14.13 4.08 -16.67
C LYS A 32 12.65 3.83 -17.02
N ILE A 33 11.75 4.63 -16.48
CA ILE A 33 10.30 4.42 -16.58
C ILE A 33 9.56 5.55 -17.30
N ILE A 34 10.26 6.58 -17.76
CA ILE A 34 9.65 7.76 -18.37
C ILE A 34 8.82 7.44 -19.61
N GLY A 35 9.15 6.37 -20.31
CA GLY A 35 8.40 5.87 -21.47
C GLY A 35 7.26 4.90 -21.14
N ASP A 36 7.12 4.48 -19.88
CA ASP A 36 6.16 3.44 -19.47
C ASP A 36 4.72 3.95 -19.45
N GLY A 37 3.77 3.10 -19.90
CA GLY A 37 2.34 3.41 -19.88
C GLY A 37 1.89 4.35 -21.02
N PRO A 38 0.72 4.96 -20.96
CA PRO A 38 -0.20 4.96 -19.80
C PRO A 38 -0.75 3.56 -19.48
N PHE A 39 -1.18 3.40 -18.22
CA PHE A 39 -1.77 2.17 -17.70
C PHE A 39 -3.28 2.33 -17.54
N SER A 40 -4.06 1.26 -17.73
CA SER A 40 -5.50 1.33 -17.64
C SER A 40 -6.14 -0.03 -17.36
N VAL A 41 -7.21 -0.03 -16.59
CA VAL A 41 -8.08 -1.22 -16.44
C VAL A 41 -8.70 -1.67 -17.77
N MET A 42 -8.69 -0.82 -18.81
CA MET A 42 -9.20 -1.14 -20.14
C MET A 42 -8.30 -2.12 -20.91
N HIS A 43 -7.07 -2.36 -20.47
CA HIS A 43 -6.14 -3.28 -21.14
C HIS A 43 -6.45 -4.76 -20.90
N LYS A 44 -7.19 -5.10 -19.83
CA LYS A 44 -7.58 -6.48 -19.57
C LYS A 44 -8.44 -7.07 -20.69
N GLN A 45 -8.25 -8.36 -20.95
CA GLN A 45 -9.04 -9.07 -21.96
C GLN A 45 -10.40 -9.56 -21.44
N ARG A 46 -10.53 -9.71 -20.13
CA ARG A 46 -11.78 -10.12 -19.47
C ARG A 46 -12.62 -8.91 -19.09
N THR A 47 -13.93 -9.09 -19.05
CA THR A 47 -14.87 -8.09 -18.52
C THR A 47 -15.43 -8.62 -17.20
N PRO A 48 -15.50 -7.79 -16.14
CA PRO A 48 -16.17 -8.16 -14.89
C PRO A 48 -17.64 -8.52 -15.12
N THR A 49 -18.27 -9.21 -14.17
CA THR A 49 -19.70 -9.62 -14.27
C THR A 49 -20.67 -8.43 -14.29
N SER A 50 -20.22 -7.22 -13.93
CA SER A 50 -20.97 -5.98 -14.16
C SER A 50 -21.19 -5.63 -15.63
N GLY A 51 -20.35 -6.14 -16.53
CA GLY A 51 -20.29 -5.72 -17.93
C GLY A 51 -19.49 -4.43 -18.17
N ASP A 52 -19.02 -3.76 -17.11
CA ASP A 52 -18.24 -2.53 -17.18
C ASP A 52 -16.72 -2.81 -17.05
N LYS A 53 -15.96 -2.56 -18.11
CA LYS A 53 -14.50 -2.73 -18.11
C LYS A 53 -13.76 -1.73 -17.21
N HIS A 54 -14.39 -0.62 -16.83
CA HIS A 54 -13.82 0.32 -15.86
C HIS A 54 -13.76 -0.27 -14.44
N ASP A 55 -14.54 -1.29 -14.14
CA ASP A 55 -14.42 -2.00 -12.86
C ASP A 55 -13.14 -2.81 -12.81
N TYR A 56 -12.37 -2.60 -11.75
CA TYR A 56 -11.19 -3.39 -11.44
C TYR A 56 -11.56 -4.85 -11.19
N MET A 57 -10.78 -5.78 -11.72
CA MET A 57 -10.90 -7.19 -11.40
C MET A 57 -9.53 -7.85 -11.22
N SER A 58 -9.47 -8.88 -10.38
CA SER A 58 -8.31 -9.75 -10.24
C SER A 58 -8.73 -11.14 -9.78
N GLN A 59 -7.82 -12.11 -9.88
CA GLN A 59 -8.00 -13.47 -9.38
C GLN A 59 -7.21 -13.68 -8.09
N ALA A 60 -7.78 -14.42 -7.14
CA ALA A 60 -7.14 -14.78 -5.88
C ALA A 60 -5.83 -15.56 -6.13
N PRO A 61 -4.66 -15.07 -5.61
CA PRO A 61 -3.36 -15.56 -6.04
C PRO A 61 -3.03 -16.99 -5.58
N TYR A 62 -3.66 -17.46 -4.52
CA TYR A 62 -3.36 -18.75 -3.89
C TYR A 62 -4.45 -19.80 -4.14
N PHE A 63 -5.27 -19.62 -5.18
CA PHE A 63 -6.32 -20.55 -5.55
C PHE A 63 -6.02 -21.19 -6.91
N TRP A 64 -6.17 -22.50 -6.94
CA TRP A 64 -5.81 -23.35 -8.06
C TRP A 64 -6.99 -24.23 -8.47
N PRO A 65 -7.07 -24.66 -9.75
CA PRO A 65 -8.05 -25.65 -10.17
C PRO A 65 -8.03 -26.88 -9.26
N ASP A 66 -9.20 -27.40 -8.87
CA ASP A 66 -9.30 -28.66 -8.15
C ASP A 66 -9.05 -29.84 -9.11
N SER A 67 -7.95 -30.55 -8.91
CA SER A 67 -7.59 -31.72 -9.72
C SER A 67 -8.57 -32.90 -9.59
N ASN A 68 -9.42 -32.91 -8.56
CA ASN A 68 -10.45 -33.94 -8.37
C ASN A 68 -11.76 -33.59 -9.08
N SER A 69 -11.89 -32.39 -9.63
CA SER A 69 -13.06 -31.93 -10.38
C SER A 69 -12.79 -31.97 -11.88
N PRO A 70 -13.64 -32.58 -12.71
CA PRO A 70 -13.48 -32.58 -14.18
C PRO A 70 -13.44 -31.19 -14.80
N SER A 71 -14.11 -30.21 -14.17
CA SER A 71 -14.09 -28.79 -14.59
C SER A 71 -13.00 -27.96 -13.94
N GLY A 72 -12.24 -28.51 -12.98
CA GLY A 72 -11.33 -27.76 -12.13
C GLY A 72 -12.00 -26.82 -11.12
N LEU A 73 -13.34 -26.79 -11.08
CA LEU A 73 -14.11 -25.89 -10.21
C LEU A 73 -14.76 -26.66 -9.04
N PRO A 74 -14.94 -26.00 -7.88
CA PRO A 74 -14.40 -24.68 -7.53
C PRO A 74 -12.88 -24.75 -7.28
N TYR A 75 -12.18 -23.61 -7.46
CA TYR A 75 -10.75 -23.53 -7.13
C TYR A 75 -10.51 -23.74 -5.64
N ILE A 76 -9.42 -24.43 -5.30
CA ILE A 76 -8.99 -24.76 -3.94
C ILE A 76 -7.76 -23.96 -3.53
N ARG A 77 -7.61 -23.72 -2.22
CA ARG A 77 -6.53 -22.89 -1.67
C ARG A 77 -5.25 -23.70 -1.46
N HIS A 78 -4.13 -23.14 -1.97
CA HIS A 78 -2.76 -23.53 -1.64
C HIS A 78 -2.02 -22.32 -1.08
N ASP A 79 -2.00 -22.18 0.25
CA ASP A 79 -1.46 -20.97 0.90
C ASP A 79 -0.02 -20.71 0.50
N GLY A 80 0.27 -19.44 0.13
CA GLY A 80 1.60 -19.00 -0.30
C GLY A 80 2.01 -19.44 -1.71
N VAL A 81 1.33 -20.39 -2.34
CA VAL A 81 1.66 -20.89 -3.69
C VAL A 81 0.89 -20.10 -4.76
N ARG A 82 1.60 -19.20 -5.44
CA ARG A 82 1.00 -18.27 -6.39
C ARG A 82 0.61 -18.97 -7.70
N ASN A 83 -0.66 -18.88 -8.08
CA ASN A 83 -1.15 -19.37 -9.37
C ASN A 83 -0.79 -18.39 -10.49
N PRO A 84 -0.03 -18.80 -11.55
CA PRO A 84 0.35 -17.90 -12.63
C PRO A 84 -0.82 -17.40 -13.51
N GLU A 85 -1.99 -18.03 -13.45
CA GLU A 85 -3.20 -17.57 -14.16
C GLU A 85 -3.61 -16.14 -13.81
N ILE A 86 -3.28 -15.68 -12.60
CA ILE A 86 -3.56 -14.30 -12.17
C ILE A 86 -2.96 -13.25 -13.11
N ASN A 87 -1.84 -13.57 -13.78
CA ASN A 87 -1.17 -12.68 -14.72
C ASN A 87 -1.96 -12.47 -16.03
N GLN A 88 -3.01 -13.26 -16.29
CA GLN A 88 -3.91 -13.07 -17.44
C GLN A 88 -4.85 -11.87 -17.26
N ILE A 89 -4.97 -11.35 -16.03
CA ILE A 89 -5.74 -10.13 -15.71
C ILE A 89 -4.74 -9.05 -15.33
N THR A 90 -4.66 -7.99 -16.14
CA THR A 90 -3.59 -6.97 -16.04
C THR A 90 -3.79 -5.96 -14.94
N ASP A 91 -5.02 -5.79 -14.42
CA ASP A 91 -5.42 -4.67 -13.56
C ASP A 91 -4.52 -4.50 -12.33
N HIS A 92 -4.21 -5.59 -11.61
CA HIS A 92 -3.35 -5.50 -10.41
C HIS A 92 -1.93 -5.03 -10.77
N ALA A 93 -1.34 -5.63 -11.79
CA ALA A 93 0.01 -5.25 -12.22
C ALA A 93 0.06 -3.80 -12.73
N GLU A 94 -0.97 -3.35 -13.43
CA GLU A 94 -1.05 -1.97 -13.94
C GLU A 94 -1.32 -0.95 -12.83
N MET A 95 -2.16 -1.28 -11.84
CA MET A 95 -2.36 -0.44 -10.65
C MET A 95 -1.06 -0.26 -9.86
N ASP A 96 -0.31 -1.34 -9.64
CA ASP A 96 1.01 -1.28 -9.01
C ASP A 96 1.99 -0.40 -9.80
N ARG A 97 1.96 -0.47 -11.13
CA ARG A 97 2.81 0.35 -12.00
C ARG A 97 2.40 1.83 -11.97
N VAL A 98 1.10 2.14 -12.00
CA VAL A 98 0.62 3.53 -11.83
C VAL A 98 1.15 4.11 -10.52
N ALA A 99 0.94 3.41 -9.40
CA ALA A 99 1.36 3.90 -8.09
C ALA A 99 2.87 4.11 -8.00
N ARG A 100 3.66 3.10 -8.39
CA ARG A 100 5.11 3.15 -8.32
C ARG A 100 5.71 4.18 -9.29
N ASN A 101 5.25 4.19 -10.55
CA ASN A 101 5.85 5.04 -11.58
C ASN A 101 5.47 6.51 -11.39
N SER A 102 4.20 6.82 -11.05
CA SER A 102 3.81 8.20 -10.76
C SER A 102 4.58 8.77 -9.56
N ARG A 103 4.78 7.96 -8.51
CA ARG A 103 5.56 8.36 -7.33
C ARG A 103 7.03 8.61 -7.68
N ALA A 104 7.67 7.73 -8.43
CA ALA A 104 9.08 7.91 -8.82
C ALA A 104 9.28 9.14 -9.71
N LEU A 105 8.40 9.37 -10.68
CA LEU A 105 8.43 10.57 -11.54
C LEU A 105 8.17 11.84 -10.73
N ALA A 106 7.22 11.83 -9.81
CA ALA A 106 6.93 12.99 -8.95
C ALA A 106 8.09 13.30 -7.99
N ILE A 107 8.79 12.31 -7.47
CA ILE A 107 10.03 12.49 -6.69
C ILE A 107 11.10 13.17 -7.55
N ALA A 108 11.35 12.69 -8.77
CA ALA A 108 12.33 13.30 -9.68
C ALA A 108 11.96 14.75 -9.99
N PHE A 109 10.70 15.05 -10.30
CA PHE A 109 10.22 16.44 -10.45
C PHE A 109 10.48 17.27 -9.19
N ARG A 110 10.14 16.77 -8.02
CA ARG A 110 10.31 17.51 -6.75
C ARG A 110 11.76 17.90 -6.50
N LEU A 111 12.70 17.02 -6.84
CA LEU A 111 14.14 17.21 -6.62
C LEU A 111 14.84 18.00 -7.72
N THR A 112 14.33 17.95 -8.97
CA THR A 112 14.97 18.59 -10.13
C THR A 112 14.26 19.83 -10.62
N ARG A 113 12.94 19.92 -10.42
CA ARG A 113 12.03 20.90 -11.04
C ARG A 113 11.93 20.75 -12.56
N ASP A 114 12.34 19.61 -13.11
CA ASP A 114 12.15 19.29 -14.52
C ASP A 114 10.70 18.86 -14.78
N GLU A 115 9.98 19.69 -15.53
CA GLU A 115 8.57 19.48 -15.88
C GLU A 115 8.32 18.21 -16.73
N THR A 116 9.36 17.67 -17.37
CA THR A 116 9.25 16.43 -18.13
C THR A 116 8.75 15.27 -17.26
N TYR A 117 9.29 15.18 -16.02
CA TYR A 117 8.85 14.16 -15.06
C TYR A 117 7.42 14.41 -14.56
N ALA A 118 7.09 15.68 -14.26
CA ALA A 118 5.74 16.02 -13.81
C ALA A 118 4.69 15.79 -14.92
N GLN A 119 5.00 16.14 -16.16
CA GLN A 119 4.14 15.89 -17.31
C GLN A 119 3.85 14.40 -17.47
N ARG A 120 4.91 13.57 -17.34
CA ARG A 120 4.74 12.12 -17.46
C ARG A 120 3.92 11.53 -16.30
N ALA A 121 4.18 11.94 -15.07
CA ALA A 121 3.36 11.54 -13.92
C ALA A 121 1.89 11.94 -14.11
N ALA A 122 1.62 13.16 -14.57
CA ALA A 122 0.26 13.62 -14.85
C ALA A 122 -0.45 12.78 -15.91
N VAL A 123 0.24 12.34 -16.97
CA VAL A 123 -0.32 11.44 -17.99
C VAL A 123 -0.76 10.11 -17.36
N LEU A 124 0.09 9.49 -16.51
CA LEU A 124 -0.24 8.23 -15.85
C LEU A 124 -1.45 8.39 -14.91
N LEU A 125 -1.46 9.46 -14.12
CA LEU A 125 -2.54 9.71 -13.15
C LEU A 125 -3.87 10.04 -13.85
N ARG A 126 -3.84 10.86 -14.91
CA ARG A 126 -5.08 11.15 -15.68
C ARG A 126 -5.67 9.89 -16.29
N ALA A 127 -4.85 9.05 -16.91
CA ALA A 127 -5.31 7.82 -17.55
C ALA A 127 -5.98 6.86 -16.55
N TRP A 128 -5.43 6.75 -15.33
CA TRP A 128 -5.97 5.82 -14.34
C TRP A 128 -7.16 6.35 -13.56
N PHE A 129 -7.22 7.67 -13.30
CA PHE A 129 -8.19 8.24 -12.36
C PHE A 129 -9.22 9.17 -13.00
N LEU A 130 -8.92 9.81 -14.15
CA LEU A 130 -9.68 10.95 -14.63
C LEU A 130 -10.26 10.79 -16.03
N ASP A 131 -9.53 10.15 -16.93
CA ASP A 131 -9.93 10.04 -18.34
C ASP A 131 -11.17 9.14 -18.47
N PRO A 132 -12.30 9.66 -19.04
CA PRO A 132 -13.51 8.91 -19.19
C PRO A 132 -13.38 7.61 -19.98
N GLU A 133 -12.38 7.50 -20.87
CA GLU A 133 -12.18 6.32 -21.71
C GLU A 133 -11.32 5.25 -21.03
N THR A 134 -10.55 5.61 -20.00
CA THR A 134 -9.49 4.73 -19.47
C THR A 134 -9.47 4.57 -17.97
N HIS A 135 -10.18 5.44 -17.20
CA HIS A 135 -10.13 5.45 -15.75
C HIS A 135 -10.66 4.18 -15.10
N MET A 136 -10.21 3.91 -13.90
CA MET A 136 -10.75 2.89 -13.02
C MET A 136 -11.93 3.45 -12.21
N ASN A 137 -13.04 2.71 -12.13
CA ASN A 137 -14.09 3.00 -11.15
C ASN A 137 -13.56 2.91 -9.72
N PRO A 138 -13.95 3.80 -8.79
CA PRO A 138 -13.42 3.84 -7.42
C PRO A 138 -14.00 2.71 -6.55
N ASN A 139 -13.75 1.46 -6.94
CA ASN A 139 -14.14 0.27 -6.18
C ASN A 139 -13.27 -0.94 -6.52
N LEU A 140 -13.25 -1.92 -5.63
CA LEU A 140 -12.58 -3.21 -5.79
C LEU A 140 -13.57 -4.39 -5.65
N ARG A 141 -14.77 -4.22 -6.18
CA ARG A 141 -15.85 -5.21 -6.06
C ARG A 141 -15.42 -6.58 -6.57
N TYR A 142 -14.67 -6.63 -7.66
CA TYR A 142 -14.25 -7.85 -8.34
C TYR A 142 -12.78 -8.23 -8.09
N ALA A 143 -12.19 -7.68 -7.00
CA ALA A 143 -10.82 -8.03 -6.62
C ALA A 143 -10.74 -9.43 -5.99
N GLN A 144 -9.70 -10.16 -6.36
CA GLN A 144 -9.41 -11.51 -5.88
C GLN A 144 -10.60 -12.48 -5.98
N ALA A 145 -11.25 -12.52 -7.12
CA ALA A 145 -12.26 -13.52 -7.44
C ALA A 145 -11.71 -14.95 -7.30
N ILE A 146 -12.54 -15.86 -6.83
CA ILE A 146 -12.21 -17.28 -6.76
C ILE A 146 -13.12 -18.03 -7.75
N PRO A 147 -12.58 -18.58 -8.85
CA PRO A 147 -13.39 -19.28 -9.85
C PRO A 147 -14.25 -20.40 -9.22
N GLY A 148 -15.54 -20.37 -9.53
CA GLY A 148 -16.52 -21.30 -8.97
C GLY A 148 -16.98 -21.00 -7.53
N VAL A 149 -16.50 -19.91 -6.90
CA VAL A 149 -16.89 -19.53 -5.53
C VAL A 149 -17.49 -18.12 -5.47
N ASN A 150 -16.80 -17.12 -6.01
CA ASN A 150 -17.25 -15.71 -5.99
C ASN A 150 -16.57 -14.89 -7.08
N ASP A 151 -17.13 -13.72 -7.36
CA ASP A 151 -16.62 -12.77 -8.36
C ASP A 151 -15.67 -11.72 -7.78
N GLY A 152 -15.45 -11.74 -6.46
CA GLY A 152 -14.59 -10.82 -5.72
C GLY A 152 -14.87 -10.90 -4.22
N ARG A 153 -13.94 -10.42 -3.38
CA ARG A 153 -14.01 -10.53 -1.92
C ARG A 153 -13.24 -9.41 -1.21
N GLY A 154 -13.54 -9.18 0.09
CA GLY A 154 -12.92 -8.13 0.90
C GLY A 154 -11.38 -8.20 0.93
N ILE A 155 -10.82 -9.42 1.04
CA ILE A 155 -9.36 -9.65 1.02
C ILE A 155 -8.65 -9.01 -0.19
N GLY A 156 -9.36 -8.82 -1.33
CA GLY A 156 -8.82 -8.17 -2.51
C GLY A 156 -8.47 -6.69 -2.31
N ILE A 157 -9.00 -6.03 -1.28
CA ILE A 157 -8.70 -4.62 -0.96
C ILE A 157 -7.21 -4.38 -0.68
N ILE A 158 -6.48 -5.39 -0.20
CA ILE A 158 -5.03 -5.27 0.02
C ILE A 158 -4.24 -4.95 -1.26
N GLU A 159 -4.79 -5.23 -2.43
CA GLU A 159 -4.14 -4.95 -3.71
C GLU A 159 -4.00 -3.45 -3.97
N SER A 160 -4.90 -2.63 -3.42
CA SER A 160 -4.84 -1.16 -3.54
C SER A 160 -3.95 -0.45 -2.51
N ARG A 161 -3.26 -1.17 -1.62
CA ARG A 161 -2.38 -0.56 -0.61
C ARG A 161 -1.28 0.34 -1.21
N GLY A 162 -0.85 0.06 -2.45
CA GLY A 162 0.12 0.89 -3.18
C GLY A 162 -0.39 2.27 -3.58
N LEU A 163 -1.73 2.48 -3.56
CA LEU A 163 -2.32 3.79 -3.90
C LEU A 163 -1.98 4.90 -2.89
N THR A 164 -1.49 4.57 -1.71
CA THR A 164 -0.87 5.56 -0.80
C THR A 164 0.32 6.26 -1.46
N GLY A 165 1.06 5.55 -2.32
CA GLY A 165 2.12 6.15 -3.14
C GLY A 165 1.60 7.14 -4.20
N VAL A 166 0.35 7.00 -4.66
CA VAL A 166 -0.30 7.98 -5.53
C VAL A 166 -0.61 9.27 -4.76
N VAL A 167 -1.06 9.17 -3.52
CA VAL A 167 -1.29 10.34 -2.64
C VAL A 167 0.00 11.14 -2.48
N ASP A 168 1.11 10.48 -2.15
CA ASP A 168 2.43 11.12 -2.10
C ASP A 168 2.81 11.76 -3.45
N ALA A 169 2.58 11.07 -4.58
CA ALA A 169 2.90 11.58 -5.92
C ALA A 169 2.14 12.88 -6.21
N VAL A 170 0.84 12.92 -5.93
CA VAL A 170 -0.01 14.10 -6.12
C VAL A 170 0.49 15.27 -5.27
N GLY A 171 0.84 15.03 -4.01
CA GLY A 171 1.43 16.05 -3.14
C GLY A 171 2.76 16.60 -3.66
N LEU A 172 3.62 15.75 -4.24
CA LEU A 172 4.91 16.15 -4.83
C LEU A 172 4.76 16.96 -6.13
N LEU A 173 3.67 16.76 -6.88
CA LEU A 173 3.37 17.51 -8.10
C LEU A 173 2.88 18.95 -7.83
N ALA A 174 2.67 19.32 -6.57
CA ALA A 174 2.23 20.66 -6.21
C ALA A 174 3.18 21.74 -6.78
N GLY A 175 2.60 22.70 -7.49
CA GLY A 175 3.33 23.78 -8.15
C GLY A 175 3.93 23.45 -9.51
N SER A 176 3.69 22.24 -10.04
CA SER A 176 3.98 21.90 -11.44
C SER A 176 2.96 22.58 -12.38
N LYS A 177 3.44 23.02 -13.55
CA LYS A 177 2.57 23.51 -14.63
C LYS A 177 1.79 22.40 -15.31
N SER A 178 2.28 21.17 -15.19
CA SER A 178 1.69 19.97 -15.80
C SER A 178 0.55 19.37 -14.95
N TRP A 179 0.43 19.78 -13.67
CA TRP A 179 -0.62 19.32 -12.75
C TRP A 179 -1.57 20.47 -12.42
N THR A 180 -2.79 20.41 -12.94
CA THR A 180 -3.77 21.49 -12.82
C THR A 180 -4.64 21.35 -11.57
N ALA A 181 -5.35 22.42 -11.21
CA ALA A 181 -6.36 22.36 -10.16
C ALA A 181 -7.52 21.39 -10.49
N ALA A 182 -7.85 21.25 -11.77
CA ALA A 182 -8.87 20.27 -12.21
C ALA A 182 -8.39 18.83 -11.99
N ASP A 183 -7.12 18.53 -12.28
CA ASP A 183 -6.51 17.22 -11.99
C ASP A 183 -6.54 16.92 -10.50
N GLN A 184 -6.10 17.88 -9.68
CA GLN A 184 -6.11 17.76 -8.22
C GLN A 184 -7.51 17.43 -7.69
N ASN A 185 -8.48 18.24 -8.03
CA ASN A 185 -9.88 18.08 -7.58
C ASN A 185 -10.47 16.76 -8.07
N GLY A 186 -10.15 16.35 -9.30
CA GLY A 186 -10.61 15.09 -9.87
C GLY A 186 -10.08 13.87 -9.13
N VAL A 187 -8.78 13.85 -8.84
CA VAL A 187 -8.15 12.75 -8.09
C VAL A 187 -8.61 12.74 -6.64
N GLU A 188 -8.73 13.91 -5.99
CA GLU A 188 -9.31 13.98 -4.63
C GLU A 188 -10.74 13.44 -4.59
N LYS A 189 -11.57 13.76 -5.61
CA LYS A 189 -12.91 13.20 -5.72
C LYS A 189 -12.89 11.69 -5.86
N TRP A 190 -12.02 11.16 -6.73
CA TRP A 190 -11.89 9.71 -6.92
C TRP A 190 -11.52 9.00 -5.61
N PHE A 191 -10.55 9.53 -4.86
CA PHE A 191 -10.16 8.97 -3.56
C PHE A 191 -11.26 9.11 -2.51
N ARG A 192 -12.06 10.18 -2.55
CA ARG A 192 -13.23 10.33 -1.66
C ARG A 192 -14.29 9.27 -1.93
N ASP A 193 -14.60 9.05 -3.21
CA ASP A 193 -15.56 8.03 -3.65
C ASP A 193 -15.05 6.62 -3.29
N PHE A 194 -13.75 6.37 -3.45
CA PHE A 194 -13.12 5.10 -3.08
C PHE A 194 -13.12 4.87 -1.56
N LEU A 195 -12.81 5.89 -0.78
CA LEU A 195 -12.85 5.85 0.68
C LEU A 195 -14.28 5.58 1.19
N ASP A 196 -15.29 6.20 0.59
CA ASP A 196 -16.70 5.92 0.88
C ASP A 196 -17.03 4.45 0.58
N TRP A 197 -16.61 3.94 -0.58
CA TRP A 197 -16.80 2.54 -0.93
C TRP A 197 -16.10 1.58 0.06
N LEU A 198 -14.87 1.89 0.48
CA LEU A 198 -14.13 1.11 1.49
C LEU A 198 -14.93 1.02 2.81
N GLN A 199 -15.58 2.09 3.24
CA GLN A 199 -16.33 2.12 4.49
C GLN A 199 -17.72 1.48 4.40
N THR A 200 -18.40 1.63 3.25
CA THR A 200 -19.83 1.31 3.13
C THR A 200 -20.11 -0.02 2.44
N SER A 201 -19.19 -0.53 1.62
CA SER A 201 -19.38 -1.79 0.91
C SER A 201 -19.29 -3.00 1.84
N LYS A 202 -19.88 -4.14 1.42
CA LYS A 202 -19.69 -5.41 2.11
C LYS A 202 -18.22 -5.80 2.17
N ASN A 203 -17.49 -5.69 1.05
CA ASN A 203 -16.07 -6.04 0.95
C ASN A 203 -15.23 -5.21 1.92
N GLY A 204 -15.47 -3.89 2.01
CA GLY A 204 -14.76 -3.01 2.93
C GLY A 204 -15.04 -3.36 4.39
N ARG A 205 -16.31 -3.62 4.76
CA ARG A 205 -16.65 -4.07 6.11
C ARG A 205 -16.03 -5.42 6.47
N ASP A 206 -15.94 -6.34 5.52
CA ASP A 206 -15.30 -7.65 5.75
C ASP A 206 -13.78 -7.48 5.97
N GLU A 207 -13.10 -6.71 5.11
CA GLU A 207 -11.65 -6.46 5.24
C GLU A 207 -11.30 -5.67 6.51
N SER A 208 -12.13 -4.71 6.91
CA SER A 208 -11.94 -3.95 8.15
C SER A 208 -11.89 -4.83 9.40
N LYS A 209 -12.47 -6.03 9.36
CA LYS A 209 -12.50 -7.00 10.48
C LYS A 209 -11.33 -7.97 10.45
N ALA A 210 -10.52 -7.96 9.39
CA ALA A 210 -9.39 -8.86 9.29
C ALA A 210 -8.42 -8.65 10.47
N ALA A 211 -8.00 -9.75 11.10
CA ALA A 211 -7.19 -9.74 12.33
C ALA A 211 -5.70 -9.96 12.07
N ASN A 212 -5.24 -9.62 10.85
CA ASN A 212 -3.87 -9.80 10.39
C ASN A 212 -3.45 -8.60 9.51
N ASN A 213 -2.36 -8.71 8.75
CA ASN A 213 -1.85 -7.66 7.86
C ASN A 213 -2.94 -7.03 6.96
N HIS A 214 -3.94 -7.79 6.52
CA HIS A 214 -5.07 -7.28 5.74
C HIS A 214 -5.78 -6.13 6.45
N GLY A 215 -6.17 -6.34 7.71
CA GLY A 215 -6.82 -5.30 8.50
C GLY A 215 -5.89 -4.12 8.80
N THR A 216 -4.59 -4.35 8.97
CA THR A 216 -3.60 -3.29 9.17
C THR A 216 -3.50 -2.41 7.93
N PHE A 217 -3.35 -3.00 6.74
CA PHE A 217 -3.28 -2.24 5.48
C PHE A 217 -4.63 -1.64 5.06
N TYR A 218 -5.75 -2.22 5.50
CA TYR A 218 -7.05 -1.54 5.38
C TYR A 218 -7.02 -0.21 6.15
N ASP A 219 -6.62 -0.22 7.43
CA ASP A 219 -6.58 0.99 8.24
C ASP A 219 -5.53 2.01 7.72
N VAL A 220 -4.39 1.56 7.17
CA VAL A 220 -3.43 2.45 6.48
C VAL A 220 -4.12 3.20 5.35
N GLN A 221 -4.87 2.52 4.49
CA GLN A 221 -5.58 3.13 3.37
C GLN A 221 -6.67 4.09 3.84
N ILE A 222 -7.46 3.71 4.86
CA ILE A 222 -8.48 4.58 5.43
C ILE A 222 -7.86 5.89 5.94
N VAL A 223 -6.77 5.81 6.69
CA VAL A 223 -6.12 6.99 7.27
C VAL A 223 -5.49 7.86 6.20
N ASP A 224 -4.73 7.28 5.29
CA ASP A 224 -4.02 8.02 4.24
C ASP A 224 -5.01 8.75 3.31
N PHE A 225 -6.04 8.05 2.84
CA PHE A 225 -7.05 8.64 1.95
C PHE A 225 -7.94 9.65 2.69
N ALA A 226 -8.21 9.45 3.97
CA ALA A 226 -8.94 10.41 4.79
C ALA A 226 -8.14 11.72 4.99
N LEU A 227 -6.84 11.61 5.25
CA LEU A 227 -5.95 12.79 5.33
C LEU A 227 -5.91 13.52 3.98
N PHE A 228 -5.75 12.79 2.90
CA PHE A 228 -5.69 13.35 1.54
C PHE A 228 -6.98 14.08 1.14
N THR A 229 -8.13 13.54 1.50
CA THR A 229 -9.45 14.12 1.18
C THR A 229 -9.99 15.09 2.23
N GLY A 230 -9.16 15.45 3.24
CA GLY A 230 -9.49 16.43 4.28
C GLY A 230 -10.39 15.91 5.39
N GLN A 231 -10.64 14.59 5.48
CA GLN A 231 -11.49 13.95 6.49
C GLN A 231 -10.69 13.62 7.76
N ARG A 232 -10.11 14.64 8.40
CA ARG A 232 -9.16 14.51 9.53
C ARG A 232 -9.74 13.77 10.74
N GLU A 233 -11.02 13.95 11.02
CA GLU A 233 -11.69 13.27 12.14
C GLU A 233 -11.75 11.76 11.93
N LEU A 234 -12.05 11.32 10.70
CA LEU A 234 -12.03 9.91 10.34
C LEU A 234 -10.62 9.31 10.48
N ALA A 235 -9.58 10.03 10.00
CA ALA A 235 -8.20 9.61 10.14
C ALA A 235 -7.81 9.44 11.63
N THR A 236 -8.13 10.42 12.46
CA THR A 236 -7.83 10.37 13.90
C THR A 236 -8.57 9.22 14.60
N GLN A 237 -9.84 9.01 14.28
CA GLN A 237 -10.63 7.90 14.85
C GLN A 237 -10.05 6.53 14.45
N ALA A 238 -9.64 6.36 13.19
CA ALA A 238 -9.05 5.12 12.71
C ALA A 238 -7.68 4.83 13.38
N LEU A 239 -6.85 5.88 13.56
CA LEU A 239 -5.57 5.78 14.26
C LEU A 239 -5.73 5.44 15.76
N GLU A 240 -6.66 6.09 16.45
CA GLU A 240 -6.95 5.75 17.85
C GLU A 240 -7.46 4.31 17.99
N ALA A 241 -8.35 3.88 17.10
CA ALA A 241 -8.83 2.51 17.08
C ALA A 241 -7.72 1.49 16.79
N ALA A 242 -6.70 1.85 15.98
CA ALA A 242 -5.59 0.97 15.63
C ALA A 242 -4.75 0.55 16.86
N LYS A 243 -4.71 1.36 17.93
CA LYS A 243 -4.04 1.02 19.19
C LYS A 243 -4.54 -0.32 19.75
N THR A 244 -5.85 -0.48 19.82
CA THR A 244 -6.47 -1.69 20.38
C THR A 244 -6.80 -2.74 19.34
N LYS A 245 -7.35 -2.33 18.19
CA LYS A 245 -7.83 -3.21 17.14
C LYS A 245 -6.70 -3.86 16.34
N ARG A 246 -5.53 -3.21 16.26
CA ARG A 246 -4.39 -3.69 15.48
C ARG A 246 -3.19 -4.00 16.37
N ILE A 247 -2.58 -3.02 17.01
CA ILE A 247 -1.34 -3.21 17.77
C ILE A 247 -1.56 -4.18 18.92
N ALA A 248 -2.47 -3.87 19.85
CA ALA A 248 -2.74 -4.73 20.99
C ALA A 248 -3.30 -6.12 20.62
N ALA A 249 -4.07 -6.21 19.52
CA ALA A 249 -4.73 -7.45 19.10
C ALA A 249 -3.85 -8.38 18.26
N GLN A 250 -2.82 -7.85 17.59
CA GLN A 250 -2.00 -8.63 16.64
C GLN A 250 -0.57 -8.89 17.11
N ILE A 251 -0.09 -8.12 18.09
CA ILE A 251 1.26 -8.27 18.65
C ILE A 251 1.12 -8.91 20.03
N GLU A 252 1.86 -9.98 20.30
CA GLU A 252 1.96 -10.61 21.61
C GLU A 252 2.95 -9.89 22.53
N PRO A 253 2.92 -10.12 23.86
CA PRO A 253 3.86 -9.47 24.80
C PRO A 253 5.34 -9.72 24.51
N ASP A 254 5.68 -10.81 23.81
CA ASP A 254 7.04 -11.11 23.35
C ASP A 254 7.42 -10.38 22.06
N GLY A 255 6.47 -9.77 21.35
CA GLY A 255 6.63 -9.10 20.06
C GLY A 255 6.21 -9.93 18.85
N ARG A 256 5.89 -11.21 19.02
CA ARG A 256 5.44 -12.10 17.96
C ARG A 256 4.07 -11.66 17.41
N GLN A 257 3.84 -11.97 16.13
CA GLN A 257 2.60 -11.71 15.40
C GLN A 257 1.98 -13.05 14.98
N PRO A 258 1.20 -13.74 15.83
CA PRO A 258 0.79 -15.13 15.60
C PRO A 258 0.04 -15.36 14.28
N ARG A 259 -0.82 -14.41 13.88
CA ARG A 259 -1.57 -14.48 12.63
C ARG A 259 -0.70 -14.44 11.37
N GLU A 260 0.53 -13.96 11.50
CA GLU A 260 1.52 -13.92 10.43
C GLU A 260 2.49 -15.10 10.53
N THR A 261 2.97 -15.43 11.74
CA THR A 261 3.90 -16.56 11.94
C THR A 261 3.28 -17.91 11.60
N ASP A 262 1.95 -18.05 11.70
CA ASP A 262 1.21 -19.25 11.36
C ASP A 262 0.98 -19.44 9.84
N ARG A 263 1.50 -18.50 9.02
CA ARG A 263 1.42 -18.56 7.55
C ARG A 263 2.62 -19.27 6.96
N THR A 264 2.43 -19.83 5.74
CA THR A 264 3.49 -20.54 4.99
C THR A 264 4.70 -19.65 4.63
N LYS A 265 4.55 -18.32 4.69
CA LYS A 265 5.62 -17.31 4.52
C LYS A 265 5.69 -16.42 5.77
N GLY A 266 5.77 -17.04 6.94
CA GLY A 266 5.59 -16.37 8.22
C GLY A 266 6.50 -15.16 8.47
N LEU A 267 7.79 -15.26 8.14
CA LEU A 267 8.72 -14.13 8.27
C LEU A 267 8.34 -12.96 7.35
N SER A 268 8.06 -13.26 6.08
CA SER A 268 7.68 -12.24 5.09
C SER A 268 6.39 -11.52 5.49
N TYR A 269 5.38 -12.25 5.96
CA TYR A 269 4.12 -11.64 6.41
C TYR A 269 4.28 -10.85 7.71
N SER A 270 5.12 -11.33 8.66
CA SER A 270 5.40 -10.58 9.89
C SER A 270 6.08 -9.25 9.63
N VAL A 271 7.06 -9.23 8.71
CA VAL A 271 7.74 -7.99 8.27
C VAL A 271 6.76 -7.08 7.51
N MET A 272 5.93 -7.63 6.63
CA MET A 272 4.91 -6.88 5.90
C MET A 272 3.91 -6.22 6.86
N ASN A 273 3.43 -6.93 7.86
CA ASN A 273 2.49 -6.36 8.83
C ASN A 273 3.16 -5.30 9.72
N LEU A 274 4.43 -5.51 10.10
CA LEU A 274 5.24 -4.49 10.80
C LEU A 274 5.37 -3.20 9.97
N ASP A 275 5.60 -3.31 8.65
CA ASP A 275 5.62 -2.13 7.77
C ASP A 275 4.26 -1.40 7.80
N GLY A 276 3.15 -2.12 7.77
CA GLY A 276 1.81 -1.54 7.92
C GLY A 276 1.64 -0.79 9.25
N PHE A 277 2.11 -1.33 10.37
CA PHE A 277 2.09 -0.64 11.66
C PHE A 277 2.96 0.62 11.65
N MET A 278 4.14 0.57 11.05
CA MET A 278 5.00 1.75 10.92
C MET A 278 4.41 2.82 10.00
N GLN A 279 3.69 2.43 8.94
CA GLN A 279 2.95 3.37 8.10
C GLN A 279 1.82 4.05 8.89
N LEU A 280 1.04 3.29 9.69
CA LEU A 280 0.03 3.88 10.59
C LEU A 280 0.67 4.86 11.59
N ALA A 281 1.81 4.52 12.17
CA ALA A 281 2.52 5.41 13.09
C ALA A 281 3.01 6.69 12.40
N GLN A 282 3.50 6.59 11.16
CA GLN A 282 3.90 7.75 10.37
C GLN A 282 2.70 8.64 10.00
N LEU A 283 1.58 8.04 9.60
CA LEU A 283 0.32 8.78 9.36
C LEU A 283 -0.19 9.45 10.64
N GLY A 284 0.01 8.80 11.79
CA GLY A 284 -0.34 9.34 13.10
C GLY A 284 0.34 10.67 13.43
N GLU A 285 1.54 10.92 12.91
CA GLU A 285 2.26 12.19 13.08
C GLU A 285 1.48 13.37 12.47
N HIS A 286 0.68 13.14 11.42
CA HIS A 286 -0.15 14.14 10.77
C HIS A 286 -1.51 14.38 11.48
N SER A 287 -1.82 13.58 12.50
CA SER A 287 -3.08 13.63 13.27
C SER A 287 -2.84 13.74 14.78
N SER A 288 -1.61 13.97 15.22
CA SER A 288 -1.20 14.04 16.63
C SER A 288 -1.55 12.77 17.43
N VAL A 289 -1.54 11.60 16.76
CA VAL A 289 -1.75 10.29 17.39
C VAL A 289 -0.43 9.53 17.39
N ASP A 290 0.19 9.43 18.57
CA ASP A 290 1.45 8.71 18.72
C ASP A 290 1.22 7.19 18.78
N LEU A 291 1.54 6.49 17.70
CA LEU A 291 1.57 5.02 17.63
C LEU A 291 2.99 4.47 17.75
N TRP A 292 4.04 5.30 17.53
CA TRP A 292 5.42 4.88 17.66
C TRP A 292 5.77 4.46 19.09
N ASN A 293 5.29 5.25 20.08
CA ASN A 293 5.53 5.03 21.50
C ASN A 293 4.34 4.37 22.20
N PHE A 294 3.27 4.03 21.47
CA PHE A 294 2.14 3.32 22.07
C PHE A 294 2.57 1.92 22.50
N GLU A 295 2.32 1.62 23.77
CA GLU A 295 2.56 0.32 24.39
C GLU A 295 1.39 -0.03 25.31
N THR A 296 0.97 -1.30 25.26
CA THR A 296 -0.02 -1.82 26.23
C THR A 296 0.64 -2.08 27.59
N PRO A 297 -0.13 -2.22 28.69
CA PRO A 297 0.43 -2.53 30.01
C PRO A 297 1.25 -3.81 30.08
N ASP A 298 1.02 -4.75 29.15
CA ASP A 298 1.78 -6.02 29.02
C ASP A 298 2.90 -5.95 27.96
N GLY A 299 3.23 -4.76 27.45
CA GLY A 299 4.41 -4.49 26.62
C GLY A 299 4.23 -4.70 25.11
N ARG A 300 2.99 -4.78 24.59
CA ARG A 300 2.74 -4.90 23.15
C ARG A 300 2.88 -3.54 22.47
N GLY A 301 3.71 -3.45 21.46
CA GLY A 301 3.94 -2.23 20.71
C GLY A 301 4.72 -2.48 19.43
N ILE A 302 4.78 -1.47 18.56
CA ILE A 302 5.48 -1.56 17.25
C ILE A 302 6.97 -1.85 17.46
N ARG A 303 7.60 -1.16 18.40
CA ARG A 303 9.02 -1.38 18.74
C ARG A 303 9.29 -2.81 19.22
N LYS A 304 8.38 -3.35 20.04
CA LYS A 304 8.48 -4.73 20.53
C LYS A 304 8.43 -5.75 19.40
N ALA A 305 7.54 -5.56 18.43
CA ALA A 305 7.45 -6.42 17.25
C ALA A 305 8.71 -6.31 16.35
N LEU A 306 9.26 -5.10 16.21
CA LEU A 306 10.50 -4.88 15.48
C LEU A 306 11.69 -5.60 16.17
N ASP A 307 11.87 -5.37 17.48
CA ASP A 307 12.96 -5.99 18.25
C ASP A 307 12.91 -7.52 18.18
N TRP A 308 11.71 -8.10 18.20
CA TRP A 308 11.52 -9.54 18.05
C TRP A 308 11.90 -10.04 16.64
N LEU A 309 11.62 -9.26 15.58
CA LEU A 309 11.88 -9.66 14.19
C LEU A 309 13.34 -9.48 13.77
N VAL A 310 14.08 -8.53 14.37
CA VAL A 310 15.44 -8.16 13.96
C VAL A 310 16.38 -9.36 13.89
N PRO A 311 16.52 -10.25 14.89
CA PRO A 311 17.46 -11.37 14.83
C PRO A 311 17.18 -12.33 13.65
N PHE A 312 15.92 -12.57 13.36
CA PHE A 312 15.50 -13.49 12.28
C PHE A 312 15.65 -12.83 10.89
N ALA A 313 15.16 -11.62 10.73
CA ALA A 313 15.22 -10.90 9.47
C ALA A 313 16.67 -10.53 9.09
N SER A 314 17.55 -10.26 10.06
CA SER A 314 18.97 -10.06 9.83
C SER A 314 19.74 -11.36 9.53
N GLY A 315 19.16 -12.50 9.86
CA GLY A 315 19.79 -13.81 9.73
C GLY A 315 20.76 -14.15 10.86
N GLU A 316 20.74 -13.42 11.98
CA GLU A 316 21.50 -13.75 13.20
C GLU A 316 20.94 -14.98 13.88
N GLU A 317 19.61 -15.16 13.82
CA GLU A 317 18.92 -16.33 14.32
C GLU A 317 18.14 -17.02 13.21
N LYS A 318 17.97 -18.36 13.37
CA LYS A 318 17.17 -19.15 12.43
C LYS A 318 15.67 -18.93 12.71
N TRP A 319 14.92 -18.64 11.65
CA TRP A 319 13.46 -18.54 11.73
C TRP A 319 12.84 -19.87 12.19
N PRO A 320 12.04 -19.88 13.27
CA PRO A 320 11.50 -21.13 13.84
C PRO A 320 10.17 -21.60 13.24
N TYR A 321 9.57 -20.82 12.35
CA TYR A 321 8.29 -21.11 11.72
C TYR A 321 8.43 -21.44 10.23
N GLU A 322 7.31 -21.65 9.55
CA GLU A 322 7.31 -21.94 8.12
C GLU A 322 7.69 -20.71 7.28
N GLN A 323 8.54 -20.94 6.26
CA GLN A 323 8.93 -19.93 5.26
C GLN A 323 9.29 -20.69 3.97
N ILE A 324 8.28 -20.91 3.10
CA ILE A 324 8.43 -21.73 1.88
C ILE A 324 9.24 -21.06 0.76
N GLU A 325 9.51 -19.76 0.87
CA GLU A 325 10.32 -19.00 -0.08
C GLU A 325 11.47 -18.27 0.63
N PRO A 326 12.59 -17.99 -0.05
CA PRO A 326 13.64 -17.14 0.52
C PRO A 326 13.09 -15.78 0.96
N PHE A 327 13.49 -15.33 2.14
CA PHE A 327 13.12 -14.01 2.64
C PHE A 327 14.00 -12.93 1.98
N ASP A 328 13.37 -11.89 1.44
CA ASP A 328 14.06 -10.71 0.92
C ASP A 328 14.50 -9.79 2.08
N ARG A 329 15.78 -9.88 2.43
CA ARG A 329 16.36 -9.06 3.49
C ARG A 329 16.48 -7.59 3.10
N ALA A 330 16.66 -7.29 1.81
CA ALA A 330 16.75 -5.91 1.35
C ALA A 330 15.44 -5.14 1.63
N GLY A 331 14.30 -5.82 1.53
CA GLY A 331 12.99 -5.24 1.89
C GLY A 331 12.84 -4.87 3.38
N PHE A 332 13.69 -5.39 4.27
CA PHE A 332 13.66 -5.04 5.70
C PHE A 332 14.49 -3.77 6.02
N VAL A 333 15.45 -3.41 5.19
CA VAL A 333 16.34 -2.26 5.40
C VAL A 333 15.58 -0.92 5.58
N PRO A 334 14.56 -0.58 4.77
CA PRO A 334 13.78 0.65 4.95
C PRO A 334 13.12 0.75 6.33
N LEU A 335 12.62 -0.36 6.87
CA LEU A 335 11.98 -0.40 8.19
C LEU A 335 13.00 -0.11 9.29
N LEU A 336 14.19 -0.71 9.20
CA LEU A 336 15.30 -0.47 10.15
C LEU A 336 15.76 0.98 10.11
N ARG A 337 15.92 1.57 8.93
CA ARG A 337 16.30 2.98 8.78
C ARG A 337 15.27 3.91 9.40
N ARG A 338 13.99 3.68 9.13
CA ARG A 338 12.88 4.42 9.73
C ARG A 338 12.88 4.31 11.25
N ALA A 339 13.03 3.10 11.78
CA ALA A 339 13.08 2.85 13.21
C ALA A 339 14.29 3.51 13.90
N ALA A 340 15.47 3.50 13.26
CA ALA A 340 16.65 4.15 13.80
C ALA A 340 16.43 5.64 14.04
N VAL A 341 15.75 6.32 13.09
CA VAL A 341 15.40 7.73 13.23
C VAL A 341 14.32 7.94 14.29
N LYS A 342 13.22 7.18 14.22
CA LYS A 342 12.05 7.41 15.10
C LYS A 342 12.29 7.06 16.55
N TYR A 343 13.09 6.02 16.83
CA TYR A 343 13.42 5.59 18.20
C TYR A 343 14.76 6.14 18.69
N HIS A 344 15.49 6.93 17.87
CA HIS A 344 16.84 7.43 18.17
C HIS A 344 17.80 6.30 18.61
N ASP A 345 17.74 5.16 17.90
CA ASP A 345 18.45 3.93 18.28
C ASP A 345 19.35 3.44 17.14
N ASN A 346 20.65 3.65 17.32
CA ASN A 346 21.67 3.31 16.33
C ASN A 346 21.82 1.80 16.09
N ARG A 347 21.28 0.93 16.94
CA ARG A 347 21.31 -0.52 16.72
C ARG A 347 20.62 -0.88 15.41
N TYR A 348 19.45 -0.29 15.12
CA TYR A 348 18.72 -0.53 13.87
C TYR A 348 19.51 -0.05 12.65
N HIS A 349 20.18 1.10 12.74
CA HIS A 349 21.04 1.59 11.67
C HIS A 349 22.21 0.63 11.40
N ALA A 350 22.85 0.13 12.43
CA ALA A 350 23.96 -0.82 12.28
C ALA A 350 23.52 -2.12 11.57
N VAL A 351 22.33 -2.64 11.90
CA VAL A 351 21.76 -3.81 11.21
C VAL A 351 21.43 -3.47 9.75
N ALA A 352 20.83 -2.31 9.46
CA ALA A 352 20.53 -1.88 8.09
C ALA A 352 21.79 -1.86 7.22
N VAL A 353 22.88 -1.23 7.68
CA VAL A 353 24.18 -1.18 6.97
C VAL A 353 24.79 -2.56 6.75
N LYS A 354 24.57 -3.52 7.68
CA LYS A 354 25.03 -4.90 7.52
C LYS A 354 24.28 -5.63 6.40
N LEU A 355 22.97 -5.36 6.24
CA LEU A 355 22.12 -6.00 5.23
C LEU A 355 22.29 -5.42 3.83
N GLU A 356 22.88 -4.24 3.67
CA GLU A 356 23.16 -3.59 2.39
C GLU A 356 24.48 -4.04 1.74
N LYS A 357 25.30 -4.79 2.49
CA LYS A 357 26.59 -5.35 1.99
C LYS A 357 26.41 -6.73 1.40
#